data_a6b3986bccc36a1eb9f4dc944deb885d
#
_entry.id   a6b3986bccc36a1eb9f4dc944deb885d
#
_cell.length_a   1.000
_cell.length_b   1.000
_cell.length_c   1.000
_cell.angle_alpha   90.00
_cell.angle_beta   90.00
_cell.angle_gamma   90.00
#
_symmetry.space_group_name_H-M   'P 1'
#
loop_
_entity.id
_entity.type
_entity.pdbx_description
1 polymer ?
#
loop_
_entity_poly.entity_id
_entity_poly.type
_entity_poly.pdbx_seq_one_letter_code
_entity_poly.pdbx_strand_id
1 'polypeptide(L)'
;NLTPSVSFDIRDDIGNILGNLDFKGKKVLNLGSITGHLSFEAERRGADVTSIDLSVDPSQMAKKQATERDWVPRANEDWKKDLKAFMDREVKRRNAFWYAHKALKSKSRLLISHANNLPKNLELHDIGIIFSVMLHIRDPFLALLRMCSHVNEKIVITELGGYPTYFL
;
A
#
# COMPACT_ATOMS: atom_id res chain seq x y z
N ASN A 1 -20.58 -12.93 -13.25
CA ASN A 1 -19.16 -13.30 -13.41
C ASN A 1 -18.33 -12.05 -13.29
N LEU A 2 -17.93 -11.77 -12.05
CA LEU A 2 -16.86 -10.81 -11.78
C LEU A 2 -15.55 -11.57 -12.03
N THR A 3 -15.09 -11.62 -13.26
CA THR A 3 -13.69 -11.91 -13.53
C THR A 3 -12.92 -10.64 -13.16
N PRO A 4 -12.19 -10.62 -12.05
CA PRO A 4 -11.31 -9.51 -11.78
C PRO A 4 -10.25 -9.55 -12.88
N SER A 5 -10.09 -8.47 -13.60
CA SER A 5 -8.85 -8.21 -14.32
C SER A 5 -7.77 -7.92 -13.24
N VAL A 6 -7.46 -8.94 -12.47
CA VAL A 6 -6.43 -8.83 -11.43
C VAL A 6 -5.13 -9.13 -12.13
N SER A 7 -4.43 -8.08 -12.52
CA SER A 7 -3.05 -8.21 -13.00
C SER A 7 -2.12 -8.77 -11.89
N PHE A 8 -2.67 -9.07 -10.70
CA PHE A 8 -1.89 -9.38 -9.53
C PHE A 8 -2.75 -10.05 -8.45
N ASP A 9 -2.72 -11.36 -8.40
CA ASP A 9 -3.41 -12.17 -7.39
C ASP A 9 -2.38 -12.73 -6.39
N ILE A 10 -2.44 -12.27 -5.15
CA ILE A 10 -1.52 -12.68 -4.08
C ILE A 10 -2.16 -13.65 -3.09
N ARG A 11 -3.37 -14.15 -3.37
CA ARG A 11 -4.12 -14.96 -2.39
C ARG A 11 -3.36 -16.21 -1.97
N ASP A 12 -2.69 -16.86 -2.91
CA ASP A 12 -1.93 -18.09 -2.65
C ASP A 12 -0.56 -17.78 -2.00
N ASP A 13 -0.04 -16.55 -2.18
CA ASP A 13 1.26 -16.13 -1.68
C ASP A 13 1.21 -15.31 -0.39
N ILE A 14 0.03 -14.98 0.09
CA ILE A 14 -0.12 -14.08 1.25
C ILE A 14 0.56 -14.61 2.50
N GLY A 15 0.62 -15.94 2.65
CA GLY A 15 1.35 -16.60 3.72
C GLY A 15 2.86 -16.36 3.62
N ASN A 16 3.40 -16.47 2.43
CA ASN A 16 4.82 -16.23 2.14
C ASN A 16 5.17 -14.75 2.30
N ILE A 17 4.31 -13.85 1.83
CA ILE A 17 4.49 -12.39 1.92
C ILE A 17 4.57 -11.94 3.38
N LEU A 18 3.67 -12.42 4.23
CA LEU A 18 3.62 -12.08 5.65
C LEU A 18 4.54 -12.97 6.51
N GLY A 19 5.05 -14.06 5.95
CA GLY A 19 5.87 -15.02 6.67
C GLY A 19 5.16 -15.67 7.86
N ASN A 20 5.96 -16.28 8.73
CA ASN A 20 5.50 -16.92 9.97
C ASN A 20 5.47 -15.94 11.14
N LEU A 21 5.14 -14.67 10.88
CA LEU A 21 5.04 -13.68 11.95
C LEU A 21 3.83 -13.95 12.83
N ASP A 22 4.03 -13.81 14.14
CA ASP A 22 2.95 -13.80 15.10
C ASP A 22 2.32 -12.40 15.13
N PHE A 23 1.08 -12.34 14.69
CA PHE A 23 0.27 -11.11 14.67
C PHE A 23 -0.67 -10.99 15.87
N LYS A 24 -0.78 -12.03 16.69
CA LYS A 24 -1.75 -12.06 17.77
C LYS A 24 -1.48 -10.96 18.81
N GLY A 25 -2.45 -10.06 18.98
CA GLY A 25 -2.37 -8.93 19.89
C GLY A 25 -1.38 -7.82 19.48
N LYS A 26 -0.81 -7.91 18.28
CA LYS A 26 0.14 -6.91 17.76
C LYS A 26 -0.58 -5.76 17.08
N LYS A 27 -0.04 -4.56 17.22
CA LYS A 27 -0.41 -3.40 16.40
C LYS A 27 0.39 -3.44 15.10
N VAL A 28 -0.31 -3.36 13.98
CA VAL A 28 0.29 -3.45 12.65
C VAL A 28 0.06 -2.19 11.85
N LEU A 29 1.13 -1.62 11.31
CA LEU A 29 1.09 -0.51 10.37
C LEU A 29 1.34 -1.05 8.95
N ASN A 30 0.33 -1.00 8.09
CA ASN A 30 0.43 -1.43 6.70
C ASN A 30 0.51 -0.22 5.76
N LEU A 31 1.63 -0.07 5.07
CA LEU A 31 1.85 1.00 4.10
C LEU A 31 1.48 0.51 2.70
N GLY A 32 0.49 1.18 2.08
CA GLY A 32 -0.05 0.78 0.78
C GLY A 32 -1.11 -0.32 0.89
N SER A 33 -2.27 0.00 1.44
CA SER A 33 -3.31 -1.01 1.70
C SER A 33 -3.95 -1.58 0.44
N ILE A 34 -3.95 -0.83 -0.64
CA ILE A 34 -4.54 -1.20 -1.94
C ILE A 34 -6.00 -1.67 -1.76
N THR A 35 -6.24 -2.97 -1.87
CA THR A 35 -7.56 -3.61 -1.68
C THR A 35 -7.74 -4.22 -0.29
N GLY A 36 -6.73 -4.09 0.59
CA GLY A 36 -6.79 -4.52 1.98
C GLY A 36 -6.36 -5.96 2.28
N HIS A 37 -5.92 -6.73 1.30
CA HIS A 37 -5.60 -8.15 1.48
C HIS A 37 -4.67 -8.41 2.66
N LEU A 38 -3.52 -7.71 2.74
CA LEU A 38 -2.55 -7.90 3.81
C LEU A 38 -3.09 -7.38 5.15
N SER A 39 -3.84 -6.28 5.12
CA SER A 39 -4.46 -5.72 6.33
C SER A 39 -5.47 -6.69 6.95
N PHE A 40 -6.37 -7.22 6.12
CA PHE A 40 -7.41 -8.15 6.60
C PHE A 40 -6.82 -9.50 7.00
N GLU A 41 -5.75 -9.94 6.34
CA GLU A 41 -5.07 -11.18 6.75
C GLU A 41 -4.32 -11.00 8.07
N ALA A 42 -3.63 -9.88 8.28
CA ALA A 42 -3.01 -9.58 9.57
C ALA A 42 -4.07 -9.49 10.69
N GLU A 43 -5.20 -8.83 10.43
CA GLU A 43 -6.33 -8.76 11.36
C GLU A 43 -6.90 -10.16 11.66
N ARG A 44 -7.07 -11.01 10.64
CA ARG A 44 -7.53 -12.40 10.80
C ARG A 44 -6.58 -13.22 11.69
N ARG A 45 -5.28 -12.91 11.65
CA ARG A 45 -4.26 -13.49 12.53
C ARG A 45 -4.19 -12.83 13.90
N GLY A 46 -5.08 -11.89 14.21
CA GLY A 46 -5.25 -11.29 15.54
C GLY A 46 -4.58 -9.95 15.76
N ALA A 47 -4.18 -9.25 14.70
CA ALA A 47 -3.61 -7.90 14.79
C ALA A 47 -4.69 -6.81 14.93
N ASP A 48 -4.32 -5.70 15.57
CA ASP A 48 -4.96 -4.40 15.42
C ASP A 48 -4.26 -3.62 14.29
N VAL A 49 -4.96 -3.38 13.18
CA VAL A 49 -4.33 -2.91 11.95
C VAL A 49 -4.68 -1.47 11.64
N THR A 50 -3.65 -0.67 11.38
CA THR A 50 -3.76 0.65 10.77
C THR A 50 -3.12 0.61 9.40
N SER A 51 -3.88 0.94 8.38
CA SER A 51 -3.42 1.03 7.00
C SER A 51 -3.21 2.48 6.60
N ILE A 52 -2.16 2.74 5.84
CA ILE A 52 -1.88 4.03 5.21
C ILE A 52 -2.03 3.86 3.70
N ASP A 53 -2.77 4.76 3.07
CA ASP A 53 -2.89 4.77 1.62
C ASP A 53 -3.09 6.18 1.08
N LEU A 54 -2.91 6.34 -0.22
CA LEU A 54 -3.02 7.62 -0.90
C LEU A 54 -4.46 8.10 -0.98
N SER A 55 -4.64 9.42 -1.07
CA SER A 55 -5.93 9.98 -1.43
C SER A 55 -6.34 9.52 -2.84
N VAL A 56 -7.61 9.24 -3.00
CA VAL A 56 -8.24 9.04 -4.33
C VAL A 56 -8.96 10.30 -4.82
N ASP A 57 -8.82 11.41 -4.11
CA ASP A 57 -9.32 12.72 -4.55
C ASP A 57 -8.51 13.19 -5.77
N PRO A 58 -9.19 13.49 -6.91
CA PRO A 58 -8.51 13.87 -8.15
C PRO A 58 -7.58 15.07 -7.99
N SER A 59 -7.98 16.08 -7.20
CA SER A 59 -7.20 17.30 -7.02
C SER A 59 -5.91 17.03 -6.24
N GLN A 60 -5.98 16.20 -5.21
CA GLN A 60 -4.83 15.81 -4.41
C GLN A 60 -3.90 14.89 -5.21
N MET A 61 -4.46 13.95 -5.96
CA MET A 61 -3.67 13.05 -6.80
C MET A 61 -2.96 13.80 -7.93
N ALA A 62 -3.64 14.73 -8.61
CA ALA A 62 -3.04 15.53 -9.68
C ALA A 62 -1.91 16.40 -9.14
N LYS A 63 -2.13 17.10 -8.02
CA LYS A 63 -1.11 17.92 -7.36
C LYS A 63 0.12 17.09 -6.98
N LYS A 64 -0.09 15.92 -6.40
CA LYS A 64 0.97 15.03 -5.98
C LYS A 64 1.77 14.48 -7.16
N GLN A 65 1.09 14.03 -8.22
CA GLN A 65 1.78 13.52 -9.40
C GLN A 65 2.62 14.59 -10.09
N ALA A 66 2.21 15.85 -10.01
CA ALA A 66 3.00 16.95 -10.56
C ALA A 66 4.29 17.22 -9.74
N THR A 67 4.27 16.96 -8.43
CA THR A 67 5.36 17.32 -7.52
C THR A 67 6.27 16.15 -7.10
N GLU A 68 5.75 14.94 -7.12
CA GLU A 68 6.43 13.78 -6.50
C GLU A 68 6.60 12.59 -7.45
N ARG A 69 6.27 12.77 -8.73
CA ARG A 69 6.36 11.68 -9.68
C ARG A 69 7.82 11.32 -9.96
N ASP A 70 8.18 10.10 -9.59
CA ASP A 70 9.48 9.50 -9.90
C ASP A 70 9.59 9.00 -11.31
N TRP A 71 8.50 8.90 -11.94
CA TRP A 71 8.46 8.60 -13.33
C TRP A 71 8.83 9.86 -14.08
N VAL A 72 10.00 9.88 -14.65
CA VAL A 72 10.27 10.80 -15.74
C VAL A 72 9.04 10.78 -16.64
N PRO A 73 8.32 11.89 -16.83
CA PRO A 73 7.22 11.91 -17.75
C PRO A 73 7.82 11.43 -19.08
N ARG A 74 7.47 10.23 -19.48
CA ARG A 74 7.77 9.87 -20.85
C ARG A 74 7.16 10.98 -21.66
N ALA A 75 7.95 11.61 -22.51
CA ALA A 75 7.61 12.84 -23.20
C ALA A 75 6.54 12.62 -24.28
N ASN A 76 5.49 11.86 -23.98
CA ASN A 76 4.36 11.68 -24.86
C ASN A 76 3.12 12.33 -24.25
N GLU A 77 2.28 12.88 -25.09
CA GLU A 77 1.08 13.64 -24.77
C GLU A 77 0.00 12.80 -24.04
N ASP A 78 0.18 11.50 -23.93
CA ASP A 78 -0.78 10.55 -23.35
C ASP A 78 -0.78 10.51 -21.81
N TRP A 79 0.14 11.22 -21.14
CA TRP A 79 0.24 11.17 -19.69
C TRP A 79 -1.06 11.56 -18.95
N LYS A 80 -1.88 12.44 -19.52
CA LYS A 80 -3.18 12.83 -18.94
C LYS A 80 -4.18 11.69 -18.99
N LYS A 81 -4.15 10.94 -20.08
CA LYS A 81 -4.99 9.74 -20.28
C LYS A 81 -4.56 8.63 -19.31
N ASP A 82 -3.25 8.42 -19.21
CA ASP A 82 -2.67 7.45 -18.26
C ASP A 82 -2.97 7.83 -16.81
N LEU A 83 -2.92 9.13 -16.48
CA LEU A 83 -3.29 9.64 -15.17
C LEU A 83 -4.76 9.35 -14.86
N LYS A 84 -5.66 9.61 -15.80
CA LYS A 84 -7.09 9.31 -15.62
C LYS A 84 -7.31 7.82 -15.38
N ALA A 85 -6.72 6.96 -16.19
CA ALA A 85 -6.82 5.50 -16.04
C ALA A 85 -6.25 5.01 -14.70
N PHE A 86 -5.14 5.61 -14.26
CA PHE A 86 -4.57 5.35 -12.94
C PHE A 86 -5.55 5.73 -11.83
N MET A 87 -6.12 6.95 -11.87
CA MET A 87 -7.06 7.42 -10.87
C MET A 87 -8.33 6.55 -10.81
N ASP A 88 -8.90 6.22 -11.97
CA ASP A 88 -10.07 5.34 -12.05
C ASP A 88 -9.78 3.96 -11.43
N ARG A 89 -8.57 3.45 -11.60
CA ARG A 89 -8.11 2.20 -10.99
C ARG A 89 -7.98 2.33 -9.46
N GLU A 90 -7.41 3.42 -8.97
CA GLU A 90 -7.25 3.62 -7.52
C GLU A 90 -8.61 3.82 -6.81
N VAL A 91 -9.57 4.49 -7.45
CA VAL A 91 -10.95 4.56 -6.95
C VAL A 91 -11.57 3.15 -6.85
N LYS A 92 -11.41 2.33 -7.88
CA LYS A 92 -11.93 0.94 -7.86
C LYS A 92 -11.27 0.11 -6.75
N ARG A 93 -9.96 0.25 -6.55
CA ARG A 93 -9.22 -0.42 -5.46
C ARG A 93 -9.71 0.01 -4.09
N ARG A 94 -9.94 1.31 -3.90
CA ARG A 94 -10.49 1.85 -2.65
C ARG A 94 -11.91 1.35 -2.38
N ASN A 95 -12.75 1.28 -3.41
CA ASN A 95 -14.09 0.71 -3.29
C ASN A 95 -14.04 -0.78 -2.93
N ALA A 96 -13.11 -1.54 -3.51
CA ALA A 96 -12.88 -2.95 -3.16
C ALA A 96 -12.43 -3.10 -1.70
N PHE A 97 -11.54 -2.22 -1.21
CA PHE A 97 -11.16 -2.19 0.20
C PHE A 97 -12.39 -2.04 1.11
N TRP A 98 -13.22 -1.02 0.87
CA TRP A 98 -14.39 -0.77 1.72
C TRP A 98 -15.47 -1.84 1.61
N TYR A 99 -15.62 -2.43 0.42
CA TYR A 99 -16.51 -3.59 0.24
C TYR A 99 -16.05 -4.78 1.10
N ALA A 100 -14.78 -5.14 0.99
CA ALA A 100 -14.20 -6.24 1.76
C ALA A 100 -14.22 -5.93 3.28
N HIS A 101 -13.86 -4.71 3.68
CA HIS A 101 -13.92 -4.25 5.06
C HIS A 101 -15.31 -4.47 5.67
N LYS A 102 -16.37 -4.07 4.95
CA LYS A 102 -17.76 -4.26 5.37
C LYS A 102 -18.15 -5.74 5.40
N ALA A 103 -17.81 -6.49 4.37
CA ALA A 103 -18.15 -7.91 4.25
C ALA A 103 -17.49 -8.76 5.36
N LEU A 104 -16.24 -8.46 5.70
CA LEU A 104 -15.47 -9.13 6.73
C LEU A 104 -15.77 -8.59 8.14
N LYS A 105 -16.57 -7.52 8.28
CA LYS A 105 -16.79 -6.80 9.53
C LYS A 105 -15.45 -6.37 10.18
N SER A 106 -14.50 -5.98 9.34
CA SER A 106 -13.16 -5.59 9.76
C SER A 106 -13.19 -4.37 10.67
N LYS A 107 -12.25 -4.31 11.61
CA LYS A 107 -12.00 -3.17 12.49
C LYS A 107 -10.74 -2.40 12.08
N SER A 108 -10.06 -2.84 11.02
CA SER A 108 -8.85 -2.18 10.55
C SER A 108 -9.14 -0.73 10.16
N ARG A 109 -8.23 0.15 10.52
CA ARG A 109 -8.34 1.59 10.23
C ARG A 109 -7.63 1.91 8.93
N LEU A 110 -8.18 2.84 8.15
CA LEU A 110 -7.53 3.36 6.96
C LEU A 110 -7.31 4.86 7.11
N LEU A 111 -6.05 5.27 7.12
CA LEU A 111 -5.63 6.65 7.12
C LEU A 111 -5.15 7.07 5.74
N ILE A 112 -5.52 8.26 5.34
CA ILE A 112 -5.12 8.83 4.06
C ILE A 112 -3.88 9.68 4.28
N SER A 113 -2.74 9.21 3.82
CA SER A 113 -1.47 9.92 3.92
C SER A 113 -0.47 9.42 2.87
N HIS A 114 0.62 10.16 2.73
CA HIS A 114 1.74 9.77 1.90
C HIS A 114 2.80 9.03 2.73
N ALA A 115 3.48 8.05 2.14
CA ALA A 115 4.54 7.29 2.79
C ALA A 115 5.65 8.17 3.39
N ASN A 116 6.03 9.24 2.69
CA ASN A 116 7.06 10.18 3.14
C ASN A 116 6.55 11.21 4.15
N ASN A 117 5.24 11.26 4.40
CA ASN A 117 4.61 12.24 5.28
C ASN A 117 3.56 11.59 6.18
N LEU A 118 3.96 10.60 6.96
CA LEU A 118 3.08 9.97 7.94
C LEU A 118 2.61 10.98 9.00
N PRO A 119 1.38 10.86 9.53
CA PRO A 119 0.89 11.74 10.56
C PRO A 119 1.81 11.75 11.79
N LYS A 120 2.19 12.92 12.27
CA LYS A 120 3.11 13.05 13.42
C LYS A 120 2.56 12.46 14.73
N ASN A 121 1.25 12.40 14.84
CA ASN A 121 0.54 11.84 15.99
C ASN A 121 0.11 10.38 15.77
N LEU A 122 0.65 9.72 14.75
CA LEU A 122 0.43 8.29 14.54
C LEU A 122 1.03 7.53 15.73
N GLU A 123 0.23 6.63 16.30
CA GLU A 123 0.68 5.78 17.40
C GLU A 123 1.82 4.84 16.97
N LEU A 124 2.55 4.30 17.95
CA LEU A 124 3.56 3.29 17.71
C LEU A 124 2.88 1.93 17.44
N HIS A 125 3.46 1.18 16.53
CA HIS A 125 3.05 -0.14 16.12
C HIS A 125 4.18 -1.15 16.39
N ASP A 126 3.82 -2.41 16.51
CA ASP A 126 4.82 -3.46 16.72
C ASP A 126 5.43 -3.91 15.38
N ILE A 127 4.58 -4.08 14.37
CA ILE A 127 4.99 -4.60 13.07
C ILE A 127 4.60 -3.62 11.95
N GLY A 128 5.53 -3.37 11.05
CA GLY A 128 5.31 -2.66 9.81
C GLY A 128 5.23 -3.60 8.62
N ILE A 129 4.33 -3.33 7.67
CA ILE A 129 4.23 -4.04 6.38
C ILE A 129 4.36 -3.03 5.26
N ILE A 130 5.27 -3.30 4.32
CA ILE A 130 5.45 -2.54 3.09
C ILE A 130 5.44 -3.55 1.95
N PHE A 131 4.42 -3.50 1.12
CA PHE A 131 4.27 -4.43 0.00
C PHE A 131 4.07 -3.69 -1.31
N SER A 132 5.04 -3.84 -2.23
CA SER A 132 5.04 -3.22 -3.57
C SER A 132 4.75 -1.71 -3.55
N VAL A 133 5.34 -1.00 -2.60
CA VAL A 133 5.16 0.45 -2.43
C VAL A 133 6.43 1.22 -2.76
N MET A 134 7.59 0.69 -2.36
CA MET A 134 8.87 1.41 -2.46
C MET A 134 9.23 1.75 -3.89
N LEU A 135 8.89 0.88 -4.83
CA LEU A 135 9.10 1.10 -6.27
C LEU A 135 8.27 2.26 -6.86
N HIS A 136 7.27 2.73 -6.12
CA HIS A 136 6.39 3.84 -6.54
C HIS A 136 6.69 5.15 -5.84
N ILE A 137 7.73 5.20 -5.01
CA ILE A 137 8.07 6.36 -4.19
C ILE A 137 9.41 6.94 -4.64
N ARG A 138 9.49 8.25 -4.77
CA ARG A 138 10.70 8.96 -5.18
C ARG A 138 11.84 8.82 -4.19
N ASP A 139 11.51 8.93 -2.91
CA ASP A 139 12.46 8.75 -1.84
C ASP A 139 12.02 7.56 -0.96
N PRO A 140 12.36 6.34 -1.38
CA PRO A 140 12.00 5.14 -0.62
C PRO A 140 12.72 5.08 0.73
N PHE A 141 13.92 5.65 0.85
CA PHE A 141 14.63 5.70 2.12
C PHE A 141 13.95 6.60 3.13
N LEU A 142 13.40 7.74 2.70
CA LEU A 142 12.60 8.59 3.59
C LEU A 142 11.32 7.88 4.05
N ALA A 143 10.65 7.17 3.14
CA ALA A 143 9.47 6.37 3.50
C ALA A 143 9.81 5.29 4.54
N LEU A 144 10.93 4.60 4.35
CA LEU A 144 11.42 3.60 5.30
C LEU A 144 11.76 4.25 6.65
N LEU A 145 12.47 5.37 6.64
CA LEU A 145 12.80 6.11 7.87
C LEU A 145 11.55 6.55 8.63
N ARG A 146 10.52 7.03 7.91
CA ARG A 146 9.22 7.36 8.52
C ARG A 146 8.55 6.13 9.11
N MET A 147 8.60 5.01 8.41
CA MET A 147 8.07 3.75 8.92
C MET A 147 8.81 3.30 10.18
N CYS A 148 10.13 3.35 10.18
CA CYS A 148 10.97 3.01 11.35
C CYS A 148 10.66 3.89 12.57
N SER A 149 10.26 5.14 12.38
CA SER A 149 9.89 6.02 13.50
C SER A 149 8.53 5.69 14.14
N HIS A 150 7.75 4.80 13.52
CA HIS A 150 6.42 4.39 14.01
C HIS A 150 6.29 2.87 14.24
N VAL A 151 7.39 2.12 14.12
CA VAL A 151 7.40 0.66 14.31
C VAL A 151 8.52 0.26 15.27
N ASN A 152 8.18 -0.53 16.29
CA ASN A 152 9.10 -0.88 17.37
C ASN A 152 9.87 -2.19 17.16
N GLU A 153 9.26 -3.20 16.52
CA GLU A 153 9.83 -4.54 16.49
C GLU A 153 10.38 -4.94 15.13
N LYS A 154 9.52 -4.95 14.10
CA LYS A 154 9.87 -5.50 12.78
C LYS A 154 9.20 -4.75 11.65
N ILE A 155 9.90 -4.62 10.53
CA ILE A 155 9.33 -4.17 9.27
C ILE A 155 9.52 -5.28 8.24
N VAL A 156 8.42 -5.72 7.63
CA VAL A 156 8.43 -6.65 6.50
C VAL A 156 8.34 -5.83 5.22
N ILE A 157 9.32 -5.98 4.37
CA ILE A 157 9.35 -5.33 3.06
C ILE A 157 9.32 -6.43 2.01
N THR A 158 8.31 -6.41 1.17
CA THR A 158 8.21 -7.32 0.04
C THR A 158 7.96 -6.51 -1.21
N GLU A 159 8.89 -6.58 -2.13
CA GLU A 159 8.75 -5.98 -3.45
C GLU A 159 8.65 -7.06 -4.52
N LEU A 160 7.91 -6.77 -5.54
CA LEU A 160 7.80 -7.67 -6.68
C LEU A 160 9.09 -7.59 -7.51
N GLY A 161 9.97 -8.52 -7.28
CA GLY A 161 11.13 -8.77 -8.12
C GLY A 161 10.82 -9.86 -9.14
N GLY A 162 10.55 -9.50 -10.36
CA GLY A 162 10.19 -10.47 -11.39
C GLY A 162 10.58 -10.07 -12.80
N TYR A 163 11.47 -9.09 -12.94
CA TYR A 163 12.08 -8.85 -14.23
C TYR A 163 13.45 -9.51 -14.26
N PRO A 164 13.72 -10.39 -15.25
CA PRO A 164 15.08 -10.78 -15.50
C PRO A 164 15.86 -9.50 -15.84
N THR A 165 16.60 -9.00 -14.85
CA THR A 165 17.57 -7.95 -15.07
C THR A 165 18.69 -8.56 -15.86
N TYR A 166 18.60 -8.49 -17.18
CA TYR A 166 19.76 -8.67 -18.03
C TYR A 166 20.61 -7.41 -17.83
N PHE A 167 21.56 -7.49 -16.93
CA PHE A 167 22.70 -6.55 -16.93
C PHE A 167 23.59 -6.98 -18.09
N LEU A 168 23.58 -6.21 -19.16
CA LEU A 168 24.60 -6.23 -20.19
C LEU A 168 25.76 -5.35 -19.74
#